data_7010402b009aa873ff0287cdbded2b19
#
_entry.id   7010402b009aa873ff0287cdbded2b19
#
_cell.length_a   1.000
_cell.length_b   1.000
_cell.length_c   1.000
_cell.angle_alpha   90.00
_cell.angle_beta   90.00
_cell.angle_gamma   90.00
#
_symmetry.space_group_name_H-M   'P 1'
#
loop_
_entity.id
_entity.type
_entity.pdbx_description
1 polymer ?
#
loop_
_entity_poly.entity_id
_entity_poly.type
_entity_poly.pdbx_seq_one_letter_code
_entity_poly.pdbx_strand_id
1 'polypeptide(L)'
;MEHQHHERLLIIDFGSQVTQLIARRLRELNVYCEIHPYQNISDAFLSAFAPRAVIFSGGPASVFDAGAPRPPLSVYELGVPILGICYGQQVMMDMLGGRVERGHKTAEFGRAYVSQTGDELDLLQGWFA
;
A
#
# COMPACT_ATOMS: atom_id res chain seq x y z
N MET A 1 3.04 -27.83 6.32
CA MET A 1 2.39 -26.65 6.87
C MET A 1 1.63 -25.91 5.81
N GLU A 2 0.47 -26.35 5.59
CA GLU A 2 -0.32 -25.80 4.50
C GLU A 2 -1.10 -24.59 4.86
N HIS A 3 -1.34 -24.39 6.13
CA HIS A 3 -2.19 -23.30 6.58
C HIS A 3 -1.65 -21.93 6.20
N GLN A 4 -0.33 -21.81 6.04
CA GLN A 4 0.25 -20.52 5.74
C GLN A 4 0.02 -20.09 4.30
N HIS A 5 -0.55 -20.94 3.49
CA HIS A 5 -0.75 -20.58 2.08
C HIS A 5 -2.08 -19.91 1.82
N HIS A 6 -2.95 -19.82 2.83
CA HIS A 6 -4.33 -19.44 2.59
C HIS A 6 -4.54 -17.94 2.49
N GLU A 7 -3.94 -17.18 3.36
CA GLU A 7 -4.24 -15.76 3.41
C GLU A 7 -2.95 -14.98 3.51
N ARG A 8 -2.25 -14.95 2.40
CA ARG A 8 -0.95 -14.31 2.33
C ARG A 8 -1.13 -12.85 1.94
N LEU A 9 -0.66 -11.96 2.78
CA LEU A 9 -0.69 -10.54 2.51
C LEU A 9 0.71 -10.09 2.16
N LEU A 10 0.84 -9.36 1.05
CA LEU A 10 2.11 -8.85 0.59
C LEU A 10 2.21 -7.37 0.94
N ILE A 11 3.31 -6.99 1.60
CA ILE A 11 3.62 -5.59 1.85
C ILE A 11 4.77 -5.22 0.92
N ILE A 12 4.52 -4.29 0.00
CA ILE A 12 5.57 -3.80 -0.88
C ILE A 12 6.20 -2.59 -0.22
N ASP A 13 7.51 -2.68 0.01
CA ASP A 13 8.27 -1.68 0.74
C ASP A 13 8.90 -0.69 -0.23
N PHE A 14 8.57 0.58 -0.06
CA PHE A 14 9.15 1.66 -0.85
C PHE A 14 10.17 2.46 -0.05
N GLY A 15 10.69 1.89 1.03
CA GLY A 15 11.74 2.52 1.82
C GLY A 15 11.28 3.16 3.12
N SER A 16 10.08 2.85 3.57
CA SER A 16 9.55 3.45 4.78
C SER A 16 10.13 2.80 6.03
N GLN A 17 10.35 3.60 7.04
CA GLN A 17 10.78 3.09 8.33
C GLN A 17 9.62 2.46 9.11
N VAL A 18 8.38 2.72 8.69
CA VAL A 18 7.22 2.19 9.40
C VAL A 18 6.70 0.88 8.80
N THR A 19 7.35 0.35 7.76
CA THR A 19 6.91 -0.88 7.14
C THR A 19 6.88 -2.04 8.13
N GLN A 20 7.90 -2.14 8.98
CA GLN A 20 7.95 -3.19 9.99
C GLN A 20 6.81 -3.06 11.00
N LEU A 21 6.43 -1.84 11.30
CA LEU A 21 5.31 -1.62 12.22
C LEU A 21 4.00 -2.11 11.63
N ILE A 22 3.80 -1.88 10.34
CA ILE A 22 2.61 -2.39 9.65
C ILE A 22 2.58 -3.91 9.75
N ALA A 23 3.70 -4.57 9.46
CA ALA A 23 3.77 -6.02 9.52
C ALA A 23 3.49 -6.53 10.94
N ARG A 24 4.02 -5.84 11.94
CA ARG A 24 3.80 -6.23 13.33
C ARG A 24 2.32 -6.18 13.68
N ARG A 25 1.63 -5.10 13.26
CA ARG A 25 0.21 -4.98 13.55
C ARG A 25 -0.60 -6.09 12.89
N LEU A 26 -0.26 -6.43 11.66
CA LEU A 26 -0.96 -7.51 10.98
C LEU A 26 -0.74 -8.84 11.68
N ARG A 27 0.49 -9.10 12.14
CA ARG A 27 0.78 -10.35 12.83
C ARG A 27 0.07 -10.41 14.17
N GLU A 28 -0.12 -9.29 14.83
CA GLU A 28 -0.89 -9.25 16.07
C GLU A 28 -2.36 -9.63 15.82
N LEU A 29 -2.83 -9.43 14.61
CA LEU A 29 -4.18 -9.80 14.19
C LEU A 29 -4.22 -11.19 13.56
N ASN A 30 -3.13 -11.94 13.68
CA ASN A 30 -3.02 -13.29 13.12
C ASN A 30 -3.09 -13.33 11.61
N VAL A 31 -2.64 -12.28 10.95
CA VAL A 31 -2.57 -12.23 9.49
C VAL A 31 -1.16 -12.53 9.04
N TYR A 32 -0.98 -13.55 8.21
CA TYR A 32 0.32 -13.85 7.66
C TYR A 32 0.69 -12.81 6.61
N CYS A 33 1.85 -12.21 6.74
CA CYS A 33 2.31 -11.20 5.81
C CYS A 33 3.81 -11.32 5.59
N GLU A 34 4.26 -10.87 4.42
CA GLU A 34 5.68 -10.77 4.11
C GLU A 34 5.97 -9.40 3.53
N ILE A 35 7.15 -8.88 3.85
CA ILE A 35 7.63 -7.61 3.35
C ILE A 35 8.63 -7.89 2.25
N HIS A 36 8.43 -7.28 1.08
CA HIS A 36 9.39 -7.38 -0.01
C HIS A 36 9.63 -6.01 -0.60
N PRO A 37 10.89 -5.63 -0.83
CA PRO A 37 11.17 -4.34 -1.44
C PRO A 37 10.61 -4.27 -2.86
N TYR A 38 10.25 -3.08 -3.29
CA TYR A 38 9.64 -2.92 -4.60
C TYR A 38 10.55 -3.42 -5.72
N GLN A 39 11.87 -3.37 -5.53
CA GLN A 39 12.81 -3.83 -6.55
C GLN A 39 12.71 -5.32 -6.79
N ASN A 40 12.22 -6.07 -5.81
CA ASN A 40 12.14 -7.53 -5.91
C ASN A 40 10.78 -8.01 -6.41
N ILE A 41 9.87 -7.12 -6.70
CA ILE A 41 8.53 -7.50 -7.13
C ILE A 41 8.54 -7.60 -8.65
N SER A 42 8.38 -8.81 -9.15
CA SER A 42 8.29 -9.08 -10.59
C SER A 42 6.98 -9.80 -10.86
N ASP A 43 6.65 -9.92 -12.15
CA ASP A 43 5.45 -10.68 -12.53
C ASP A 43 5.56 -12.11 -12.04
N ALA A 44 6.73 -12.72 -12.17
CA ALA A 44 6.94 -14.08 -11.72
C ALA A 44 6.79 -14.20 -10.21
N PHE A 45 7.30 -13.20 -9.46
CA PHE A 45 7.17 -13.21 -8.02
C PHE A 45 5.69 -13.16 -7.63
N LEU A 46 4.93 -12.26 -8.26
CA LEU A 46 3.53 -12.11 -7.92
C LEU A 46 2.74 -13.38 -8.21
N SER A 47 3.04 -14.03 -9.33
CA SER A 47 2.37 -15.30 -9.66
C SER A 47 2.68 -16.37 -8.64
N ALA A 48 3.94 -16.47 -8.21
CA ALA A 48 4.34 -17.49 -7.26
C ALA A 48 3.82 -17.19 -5.85
N PHE A 49 3.86 -15.95 -5.43
CA PHE A 49 3.42 -15.58 -4.10
C PHE A 49 1.89 -15.66 -3.97
N ALA A 50 1.18 -15.29 -5.01
CA ALA A 50 -0.29 -15.32 -5.07
C ALA A 50 -0.91 -14.63 -3.86
N PRO A 51 -0.68 -13.33 -3.66
CA PRO A 51 -1.21 -12.65 -2.47
C PRO A 51 -2.72 -12.54 -2.52
N ARG A 52 -3.34 -12.57 -1.35
CA ARG A 52 -4.77 -12.34 -1.22
C ARG A 52 -5.07 -10.85 -1.00
N ALA A 53 -4.09 -10.08 -0.64
CA ALA A 53 -4.20 -8.63 -0.50
C ALA A 53 -2.79 -8.04 -0.56
N VAL A 54 -2.70 -6.77 -0.92
CA VAL A 54 -1.42 -6.08 -1.05
C VAL A 54 -1.50 -4.75 -0.33
N ILE A 55 -0.44 -4.41 0.40
CA ILE A 55 -0.28 -3.09 1.01
C ILE A 55 0.94 -2.44 0.37
N PHE A 56 0.76 -1.23 -0.14
CA PHE A 56 1.87 -0.39 -0.58
C PHE A 56 2.25 0.48 0.61
N SER A 57 3.42 0.26 1.16
CA SER A 57 3.87 1.07 2.30
C SER A 57 4.37 2.42 1.82
N GLY A 58 4.74 3.29 2.76
CA GLY A 58 5.30 4.58 2.42
C GLY A 58 6.76 4.51 2.03
N GLY A 59 7.34 5.67 1.81
CA GLY A 59 8.74 5.81 1.49
C GLY A 59 9.08 7.29 1.40
N PRO A 60 10.37 7.60 1.32
CA PRO A 60 10.81 9.00 1.30
C PRO A 60 10.65 9.67 -0.06
N ALA A 61 10.41 8.90 -1.11
CA ALA A 61 10.34 9.45 -2.45
C ALA A 61 9.01 10.16 -2.69
N SER A 62 8.95 10.89 -3.78
CA SER A 62 7.74 11.53 -4.28
C SER A 62 7.49 11.04 -5.70
N VAL A 63 6.22 10.94 -6.11
CA VAL A 63 5.89 10.56 -7.48
C VAL A 63 6.39 11.59 -8.49
N PHE A 64 6.73 12.79 -8.01
CA PHE A 64 7.30 13.84 -8.87
C PHE A 64 8.79 13.66 -9.11
N ASP A 65 9.44 12.75 -8.38
CA ASP A 65 10.88 12.51 -8.56
C ASP A 65 11.13 11.71 -9.82
N ALA A 66 12.23 12.04 -10.50
CA ALA A 66 12.66 11.21 -11.63
C ALA A 66 13.07 9.83 -11.09
N GLY A 67 12.59 8.78 -11.75
CA GLY A 67 12.91 7.43 -11.31
C GLY A 67 12.25 7.01 -10.00
N ALA A 68 11.12 7.64 -9.66
CA ALA A 68 10.40 7.30 -8.44
C ALA A 68 10.09 5.80 -8.39
N PRO A 69 10.22 5.17 -7.21
CA PRO A 69 9.94 3.74 -7.07
C PRO A 69 8.50 3.40 -7.48
N ARG A 70 8.35 2.36 -8.28
CA ARG A 70 7.02 1.93 -8.72
C ARG A 70 6.96 0.40 -8.75
N PRO A 71 5.80 -0.18 -8.40
CA PRO A 71 5.62 -1.61 -8.58
C PRO A 71 5.31 -1.91 -10.04
N PRO A 72 5.38 -3.18 -10.46
CA PRO A 72 4.96 -3.52 -11.82
C PRO A 72 3.47 -3.34 -12.00
N LEU A 73 3.05 -3.04 -13.22
CA LEU A 73 1.63 -2.86 -13.51
C LEU A 73 0.82 -4.11 -13.21
N SER A 74 1.43 -5.27 -13.29
CA SER A 74 0.72 -6.52 -13.06
C SER A 74 0.13 -6.63 -11.66
N VAL A 75 0.63 -5.84 -10.69
CA VAL A 75 0.08 -5.88 -9.35
C VAL A 75 -1.40 -5.48 -9.35
N TYR A 76 -1.77 -4.55 -10.23
CA TYR A 76 -3.16 -4.08 -10.30
C TYR A 76 -4.07 -5.08 -11.01
N GLU A 77 -3.48 -6.07 -11.68
CA GLU A 77 -4.24 -7.07 -12.43
C GLU A 77 -4.51 -8.32 -11.63
N LEU A 78 -4.05 -8.35 -10.38
CA LEU A 78 -4.24 -9.55 -9.54
C LEU A 78 -5.68 -9.73 -9.09
N GLY A 79 -6.49 -8.69 -9.14
CA GLY A 79 -7.87 -8.78 -8.70
C GLY A 79 -8.04 -8.86 -7.19
N VAL A 80 -7.05 -8.41 -6.44
CA VAL A 80 -7.09 -8.44 -4.97
C VAL A 80 -7.12 -7.02 -4.43
N PRO A 81 -7.59 -6.83 -3.19
CA PRO A 81 -7.58 -5.50 -2.58
C PRO A 81 -6.16 -4.96 -2.43
N ILE A 82 -6.01 -3.67 -2.67
CA ILE A 82 -4.73 -2.97 -2.52
C ILE A 82 -4.96 -1.75 -1.66
N LEU A 83 -4.15 -1.61 -0.60
CA LEU A 83 -4.19 -0.46 0.28
C LEU A 83 -2.90 0.33 0.14
N GLY A 84 -3.00 1.60 -0.22
CA GLY A 84 -1.83 2.48 -0.34
C GLY A 84 -1.71 3.37 0.87
N ILE A 85 -0.50 3.49 1.43
CA ILE A 85 -0.22 4.29 2.61
C ILE A 85 0.89 5.27 2.25
N CYS A 86 0.66 6.57 2.49
CA CYS A 86 1.65 7.61 2.23
C CYS A 86 2.11 7.58 0.77
N TYR A 87 3.39 7.40 0.52
CA TYR A 87 3.91 7.31 -0.85
C TYR A 87 3.20 6.21 -1.64
N GLY A 88 2.85 5.10 -0.98
CA GLY A 88 2.14 4.01 -1.64
C GLY A 88 0.81 4.45 -2.22
N GLN A 89 0.11 5.33 -1.51
CA GLN A 89 -1.13 5.89 -2.02
C GLN A 89 -0.86 6.78 -3.24
N GLN A 90 0.17 7.61 -3.17
CA GLN A 90 0.50 8.50 -4.27
C GLN A 90 0.84 7.74 -5.54
N VAL A 91 1.69 6.71 -5.41
CA VAL A 91 2.11 5.96 -6.59
C VAL A 91 0.93 5.20 -7.20
N MET A 92 0.05 4.68 -6.36
CA MET A 92 -1.13 3.99 -6.85
C MET A 92 -2.04 4.92 -7.62
N MET A 93 -2.31 6.11 -7.07
CA MET A 93 -3.15 7.09 -7.74
C MET A 93 -2.54 7.54 -9.05
N ASP A 94 -1.23 7.77 -9.06
CA ASP A 94 -0.54 8.22 -10.27
C ASP A 94 -0.60 7.14 -11.36
N MET A 95 -0.34 5.89 -11.00
CA MET A 95 -0.31 4.80 -11.97
C MET A 95 -1.68 4.45 -12.52
N LEU A 96 -2.73 4.67 -11.73
CA LEU A 96 -4.10 4.33 -12.13
C LEU A 96 -4.81 5.50 -12.81
N GLY A 97 -4.09 6.55 -13.14
CA GLY A 97 -4.67 7.67 -13.88
C GLY A 97 -5.27 8.74 -13.00
N GLY A 98 -5.07 8.66 -11.72
CA GLY A 98 -5.47 9.73 -10.81
C GLY A 98 -4.51 10.89 -10.87
N ARG A 99 -4.72 11.84 -10.01
CA ARG A 99 -3.94 13.06 -9.99
C ARG A 99 -3.34 13.29 -8.61
N VAL A 100 -2.03 13.52 -8.58
CA VAL A 100 -1.30 13.86 -7.36
C VAL A 100 -0.76 15.27 -7.53
N GLU A 101 -1.03 16.14 -6.56
CA GLU A 101 -0.60 17.53 -6.63
C GLU A 101 0.27 17.86 -5.42
N ARG A 102 1.22 18.75 -5.62
CA ARG A 102 2.00 19.25 -4.49
C ARG A 102 1.15 20.22 -3.70
N GLY A 103 1.16 20.05 -2.36
CA GLY A 103 0.47 21.00 -1.52
C GLY A 103 1.21 22.33 -1.47
N HIS A 104 0.46 23.39 -1.27
CA HIS A 104 1.01 24.74 -1.11
C HIS A 104 0.82 25.14 0.34
N LYS A 105 1.91 25.12 1.12
CA LYS A 105 1.87 25.49 2.54
C LYS A 105 0.93 24.57 3.32
N THR A 106 0.84 23.32 2.88
CA THR A 106 -0.11 22.38 3.47
C THR A 106 0.56 21.23 4.17
N ALA A 107 1.87 21.29 4.41
CA ALA A 107 2.53 20.25 5.18
C ALA A 107 1.88 20.16 6.55
N GLU A 108 1.47 18.98 6.94
CA GLU A 108 0.74 18.77 8.18
C GLU A 108 1.64 18.16 9.22
N PHE A 109 1.69 18.82 10.38
CA PHE A 109 2.42 18.32 11.53
C PHE A 109 1.48 18.30 12.73
N GLY A 110 1.51 17.21 13.46
CA GLY A 110 0.64 17.07 14.62
C GLY A 110 -0.75 16.59 14.24
N ARG A 111 -1.73 17.08 14.98
CA ARG A 111 -3.09 16.58 14.80
C ARG A 111 -3.74 17.18 13.55
N ALA A 112 -4.42 16.35 12.80
CA ALA A 112 -5.25 16.78 11.68
C ALA A 112 -6.55 16.00 11.74
N TYR A 113 -7.56 16.53 11.05
CA TYR A 113 -8.88 15.89 11.00
C TYR A 113 -9.11 15.35 9.60
N VAL A 114 -9.79 14.22 9.55
CA VAL A 114 -10.10 13.53 8.30
C VAL A 114 -11.59 13.43 8.14
N SER A 115 -12.07 13.73 6.95
CA SER A 115 -13.49 13.57 6.63
C SER A 115 -13.62 12.74 5.37
N GLN A 116 -14.73 12.01 5.30
CA GLN A 116 -15.01 11.20 4.13
C GLN A 116 -15.62 12.05 3.04
N THR A 117 -15.18 11.86 1.81
CA THR A 117 -15.80 12.46 0.64
C THR A 117 -16.34 11.35 -0.24
N GLY A 118 -17.52 11.57 -0.82
CA GLY A 118 -18.13 10.58 -1.67
C GLY A 118 -18.81 9.46 -0.89
N ASP A 119 -19.07 8.37 -1.57
CA ASP A 119 -19.82 7.25 -1.00
C ASP A 119 -18.94 6.46 -0.04
N GLU A 120 -19.58 5.85 0.94
CA GLU A 120 -18.87 4.99 1.88
C GLU A 120 -18.42 3.72 1.19
N LEU A 121 -17.15 3.34 1.40
CA LEU A 121 -16.59 2.11 0.88
C LEU A 121 -16.54 1.06 1.98
N ASP A 122 -16.54 -0.21 1.58
CA ASP A 122 -16.48 -1.31 2.54
C ASP A 122 -15.29 -1.16 3.49
N LEU A 123 -14.15 -0.74 2.95
CA LEU A 123 -12.95 -0.56 3.75
C LEU A 123 -13.13 0.46 4.85
N LEU A 124 -13.94 1.48 4.61
CA LEU A 124 -14.13 2.59 5.55
C LEU A 124 -15.36 2.44 6.41
N GLN A 125 -16.07 1.33 6.26
CA GLN A 125 -17.30 1.13 7.01
C GLN A 125 -17.03 1.17 8.51
N GLY A 126 -17.75 2.01 9.21
CA GLY A 126 -17.58 2.14 10.65
C GLY A 126 -16.55 3.17 11.09
N TRP A 127 -15.77 3.74 10.17
CA TRP A 127 -14.74 4.71 10.52
C TRP A 127 -15.33 6.08 10.89
N PHE A 128 -16.37 6.48 10.17
CA PHE A 128 -16.97 7.79 10.34
C PHE A 128 -18.38 7.61 10.91
N ALA A 129 -18.44 7.14 12.12
CA ALA A 129 -19.72 6.83 12.77
C ALA A 129 -20.44 8.09 13.24
#